data_f39127ec25fbd780acb7b74e83c0f0f7
#
_entry.id   f39127ec25fbd780acb7b74e83c0f0f7
#
_cell.length_a   1.000
_cell.length_b   1.000
_cell.length_c   1.000
_cell.angle_alpha   90.00
_cell.angle_beta   90.00
_cell.angle_gamma   90.00
#
_symmetry.space_group_name_H-M   'P 1'
#
loop_
_entity.id
_entity.type
_entity.pdbx_description
1 polymer ?
#
loop_
_entity_poly.entity_id
_entity_poly.type
_entity_poly.pdbx_seq_one_letter_code
_entity_poly.pdbx_strand_id
1 'polypeptide(L)'
;MNAIYEHPSLKMQVTPEQRDRAESWLKDAYADGRISESEFDRRIGQVLTAVSRKELNEAFYGLVQVPTSSRALGVHPAYQPLVRPEARQQVGRGAAGVAHFSVFFLWLFGPGLVYALSTPGTYARKEAAKSFNFQLISSIALALVAILGGITGLDFFGWLIPFMGLGWFILTIVGGAKALQGDDWSNPVKSVIKLEVLSEK
;
A
#
# COMPACT_ATOMS: atom_id res chain seq x y z
N MET A 1 20.36 -44.82 -8.31
CA MET A 1 20.61 -43.38 -8.63
C MET A 1 19.27 -42.70 -8.61
N ASN A 2 18.91 -42.04 -7.49
CA ASN A 2 17.68 -41.25 -7.43
C ASN A 2 17.91 -39.97 -8.23
N ALA A 3 17.28 -39.85 -9.39
CA ALA A 3 17.20 -38.57 -10.10
C ALA A 3 16.50 -37.58 -9.16
N ILE A 4 17.26 -36.60 -8.64
CA ILE A 4 16.69 -35.51 -7.87
C ILE A 4 15.74 -34.79 -8.83
N TYR A 5 14.44 -34.86 -8.51
CA TYR A 5 13.41 -34.19 -9.29
C TYR A 5 13.62 -32.69 -9.19
N GLU A 6 14.20 -32.09 -10.24
CA GLU A 6 14.33 -30.65 -10.34
C GLU A 6 13.00 -30.06 -10.84
N HIS A 7 12.46 -29.09 -10.09
CA HIS A 7 11.21 -28.45 -10.48
C HIS A 7 11.36 -27.76 -11.84
N PRO A 8 10.43 -27.93 -12.80
CA PRO A 8 10.53 -27.39 -14.16
C PRO A 8 10.78 -25.88 -14.23
N SER A 9 10.30 -25.12 -13.24
CA SER A 9 10.53 -23.66 -13.16
C SER A 9 12.00 -23.26 -13.06
N LEU A 10 12.89 -24.13 -12.58
CA LEU A 10 14.32 -23.84 -12.49
C LEU A 10 15.00 -23.76 -13.85
N LYS A 11 14.42 -24.38 -14.87
CA LYS A 11 14.91 -24.35 -16.25
C LYS A 11 14.42 -23.13 -17.05
N MET A 12 13.49 -22.35 -16.49
CA MET A 12 12.99 -21.14 -17.15
C MET A 12 14.08 -20.08 -17.24
N GLN A 13 14.05 -19.30 -18.32
CA GLN A 13 14.95 -18.17 -18.51
C GLN A 13 14.76 -17.09 -17.45
N VAL A 14 15.84 -16.43 -17.09
CA VAL A 14 15.84 -15.28 -16.18
C VAL A 14 15.33 -14.05 -16.92
N THR A 15 14.33 -13.39 -16.35
CA THR A 15 13.85 -12.11 -16.89
C THR A 15 14.75 -10.95 -16.42
N PRO A 16 14.80 -9.82 -17.16
CA PRO A 16 15.53 -8.62 -16.73
C PRO A 16 15.15 -8.19 -15.30
N GLU A 17 13.86 -8.19 -14.98
CA GLU A 17 13.38 -7.76 -13.68
C GLU A 17 13.78 -8.72 -12.53
N GLN A 18 13.98 -10.00 -12.83
CA GLN A 18 14.51 -10.96 -11.86
C GLN A 18 15.99 -10.71 -11.61
N ARG A 19 16.73 -10.35 -12.65
CA ARG A 19 18.14 -10.00 -12.56
C ARG A 19 18.35 -8.72 -11.74
N ASP A 20 17.62 -7.67 -12.04
CA ASP A 20 17.68 -6.38 -11.31
C ASP A 20 17.38 -6.56 -9.82
N ARG A 21 16.41 -7.42 -9.49
CA ARG A 21 16.08 -7.74 -8.12
C ARG A 21 17.19 -8.51 -7.40
N ALA A 22 17.78 -9.48 -8.09
CA ALA A 22 18.89 -10.26 -7.57
C ALA A 22 20.10 -9.35 -7.28
N GLU A 23 20.38 -8.42 -8.20
CA GLU A 23 21.42 -7.41 -8.01
C GLU A 23 21.16 -6.52 -6.80
N SER A 24 19.94 -6.00 -6.65
CA SER A 24 19.55 -5.20 -5.48
C SER A 24 19.76 -5.96 -4.17
N TRP A 25 19.38 -7.23 -4.11
CA TRP A 25 19.56 -8.07 -2.93
C TRP A 25 21.02 -8.31 -2.55
N LEU A 26 21.90 -8.45 -3.55
CA LEU A 26 23.34 -8.58 -3.30
C LEU A 26 23.91 -7.25 -2.79
N LYS A 27 23.47 -6.10 -3.33
CA LYS A 27 23.86 -4.77 -2.82
C LYS A 27 23.46 -4.58 -1.37
N ASP A 28 22.23 -4.97 -1.01
CA ASP A 28 21.76 -4.90 0.37
C ASP A 28 22.57 -5.82 1.29
N ALA A 29 22.88 -7.05 0.84
CA ALA A 29 23.68 -7.99 1.60
C ALA A 29 25.12 -7.50 1.83
N TYR A 30 25.69 -6.79 0.86
CA TYR A 30 26.99 -6.15 0.98
C TYR A 30 26.95 -4.93 1.92
N ALA A 31 25.94 -4.06 1.75
CA ALA A 31 25.76 -2.89 2.60
C ALA A 31 25.53 -3.26 4.08
N ASP A 32 24.84 -4.38 4.34
CA ASP A 32 24.63 -4.94 5.68
C ASP A 32 25.89 -5.66 6.24
N GLY A 33 26.97 -5.76 5.48
CA GLY A 33 28.20 -6.47 5.88
C GLY A 33 28.04 -8.01 5.96
N ARG A 34 27.00 -8.57 5.35
CA ARG A 34 26.76 -10.03 5.32
C ARG A 34 27.67 -10.77 4.35
N ILE A 35 28.21 -10.07 3.35
CA ILE A 35 29.20 -10.57 2.41
C ILE A 35 30.35 -9.57 2.26
N SER A 36 31.54 -10.09 1.96
CA SER A 36 32.71 -9.27 1.65
C SER A 36 32.63 -8.69 0.24
N GLU A 37 33.45 -7.69 -0.07
CA GLU A 37 33.57 -7.11 -1.40
C GLU A 37 33.92 -8.16 -2.45
N SER A 38 34.89 -9.01 -2.20
CA SER A 38 35.28 -10.09 -3.11
C SER A 38 34.17 -11.11 -3.37
N GLU A 39 33.37 -11.39 -2.35
CA GLU A 39 32.19 -12.27 -2.47
C GLU A 39 31.06 -11.58 -3.23
N PHE A 40 30.87 -10.28 -3.01
CA PHE A 40 29.91 -9.48 -3.80
C PHE A 40 30.29 -9.49 -5.29
N ASP A 41 31.55 -9.18 -5.63
CA ASP A 41 32.01 -9.15 -7.02
C ASP A 41 31.82 -10.52 -7.73
N ARG A 42 32.16 -11.60 -7.04
CA ARG A 42 31.98 -12.94 -7.57
C ARG A 42 30.50 -13.25 -7.85
N ARG A 43 29.62 -12.94 -6.90
CA ARG A 43 28.19 -13.24 -6.98
C ARG A 43 27.45 -12.35 -7.98
N ILE A 44 27.81 -11.06 -8.07
CA ILE A 44 27.23 -10.16 -9.06
C ILE A 44 27.56 -10.61 -10.47
N GLY A 45 28.78 -11.11 -10.69
CA GLY A 45 29.16 -11.74 -11.97
C GLY A 45 28.26 -12.93 -12.31
N GLN A 46 27.96 -13.80 -11.34
CA GLN A 46 27.04 -14.92 -11.53
C GLN A 46 25.61 -14.45 -11.86
N VAL A 47 25.10 -13.44 -11.18
CA VAL A 47 23.78 -12.87 -11.44
C VAL A 47 23.68 -12.30 -12.86
N LEU A 48 24.69 -11.56 -13.29
CA LEU A 48 24.70 -10.92 -14.61
C LEU A 48 24.78 -11.94 -15.76
N THR A 49 25.47 -13.07 -15.56
CA THR A 49 25.65 -14.11 -16.58
C THR A 49 24.61 -15.22 -16.54
N ALA A 50 23.81 -15.32 -15.47
CA ALA A 50 22.80 -16.38 -15.32
C ALA A 50 21.79 -16.39 -16.46
N VAL A 51 21.63 -17.54 -17.13
CA VAL A 51 20.66 -17.75 -18.21
C VAL A 51 19.38 -18.37 -17.65
N SER A 52 19.52 -19.29 -16.70
CA SER A 52 18.41 -20.00 -16.08
C SER A 52 18.16 -19.53 -14.64
N ARG A 53 16.94 -19.75 -14.15
CA ARG A 53 16.61 -19.50 -12.75
C ARG A 53 17.44 -20.34 -11.78
N LYS A 54 17.89 -21.52 -12.21
CA LYS A 54 18.79 -22.35 -11.43
C LYS A 54 20.13 -21.64 -11.20
N GLU A 55 20.76 -21.15 -12.26
CA GLU A 55 22.03 -20.41 -12.19
C GLU A 55 21.88 -19.14 -11.34
N LEU A 56 20.77 -18.39 -11.52
CA LEU A 56 20.51 -17.22 -10.70
C LEU A 56 20.40 -17.59 -9.20
N ASN A 57 19.78 -18.74 -8.91
CA ASN A 57 19.63 -19.22 -7.54
C ASN A 57 20.98 -19.64 -6.91
N GLU A 58 21.89 -20.16 -7.70
CA GLU A 58 23.22 -20.55 -7.23
C GLU A 58 24.03 -19.36 -6.71
N ALA A 59 23.82 -18.15 -7.28
CA ALA A 59 24.46 -16.94 -6.80
C ALA A 59 24.07 -16.56 -5.34
N PHE A 60 22.96 -17.09 -4.82
CA PHE A 60 22.48 -16.85 -3.45
C PHE A 60 22.74 -18.01 -2.49
N TYR A 61 23.44 -19.05 -2.94
CA TYR A 61 23.70 -20.21 -2.10
C TYR A 61 24.45 -19.80 -0.81
N GLY A 62 23.87 -20.18 0.34
CA GLY A 62 24.41 -19.85 1.66
C GLY A 62 24.09 -18.46 2.20
N LEU A 63 23.54 -17.54 1.39
CA LEU A 63 23.16 -16.19 1.83
C LEU A 63 21.75 -16.11 2.41
N VAL A 64 20.81 -16.87 1.85
CA VAL A 64 19.41 -16.79 2.21
C VAL A 64 19.01 -18.05 2.95
N GLN A 65 18.56 -17.90 4.20
CA GLN A 65 17.85 -18.96 4.90
C GLN A 65 16.41 -18.97 4.37
N VAL A 66 16.17 -19.75 3.31
CA VAL A 66 14.83 -19.94 2.77
C VAL A 66 14.12 -20.98 3.66
N PRO A 67 12.92 -20.70 4.16
CA PRO A 67 12.13 -21.69 4.87
C PRO A 67 12.02 -22.98 4.06
N THR A 68 12.06 -24.13 4.72
CA THR A 68 12.10 -25.47 4.08
C THR A 68 10.95 -25.69 3.09
N SER A 69 9.78 -25.13 3.38
CA SER A 69 8.61 -25.14 2.51
C SER A 69 8.83 -24.41 1.18
N SER A 70 9.53 -23.26 1.23
CA SER A 70 9.84 -22.46 0.02
C SER A 70 10.90 -23.13 -0.85
N ARG A 71 11.82 -23.92 -0.25
CA ARG A 71 12.80 -24.74 -0.98
C ARG A 71 12.13 -25.89 -1.71
N ALA A 72 11.19 -26.58 -1.04
CA ALA A 72 10.46 -27.69 -1.63
C ALA A 72 9.60 -27.30 -2.83
N LEU A 73 9.14 -26.04 -2.87
CA LEU A 73 8.31 -25.51 -3.95
C LEU A 73 9.13 -24.80 -5.04
N GLY A 74 10.45 -24.74 -4.94
CA GLY A 74 11.31 -23.99 -5.88
C GLY A 74 11.07 -22.47 -5.86
N VAL A 75 10.41 -21.99 -4.80
CA VAL A 75 10.08 -20.57 -4.65
C VAL A 75 11.19 -19.87 -3.87
N HIS A 76 12.23 -19.47 -4.60
CA HIS A 76 13.22 -18.54 -4.05
C HIS A 76 12.64 -17.11 -4.08
N PRO A 77 12.93 -16.23 -3.09
CA PRO A 77 12.47 -14.84 -3.10
C PRO A 77 12.77 -14.08 -4.40
N ALA A 78 13.89 -14.38 -5.09
CA ALA A 78 14.21 -13.83 -6.40
C ALA A 78 13.20 -14.24 -7.51
N TYR A 79 12.40 -15.28 -7.29
CA TYR A 79 11.40 -15.77 -8.24
C TYR A 79 9.97 -15.46 -7.82
N GLN A 80 9.76 -14.78 -6.69
CA GLN A 80 8.43 -14.29 -6.41
C GLN A 80 7.97 -13.44 -7.59
N PRO A 81 6.78 -13.74 -8.15
CA PRO A 81 6.27 -12.90 -9.22
C PRO A 81 6.26 -11.47 -8.70
N LEU A 82 6.90 -10.59 -9.44
CA LEU A 82 6.68 -9.16 -9.25
C LEU A 82 5.17 -8.99 -9.32
N VAL A 83 4.55 -8.69 -8.19
CA VAL A 83 3.25 -8.02 -8.28
C VAL A 83 3.56 -6.80 -9.11
N ARG A 84 3.09 -6.80 -10.36
CA ARG A 84 3.36 -5.71 -11.31
C ARG A 84 3.16 -4.41 -10.55
N PRO A 85 4.07 -3.43 -10.63
CA PRO A 85 3.88 -2.14 -9.96
C PRO A 85 2.48 -1.58 -10.21
N GLU A 86 1.94 -1.79 -11.41
CA GLU A 86 0.58 -1.44 -11.81
C GLU A 86 -0.49 -2.18 -11.00
N ALA A 87 -0.34 -3.50 -10.77
CA ALA A 87 -1.28 -4.26 -9.97
C ALA A 87 -1.26 -3.82 -8.50
N ARG A 88 -0.08 -3.52 -7.94
CA ARG A 88 0.06 -2.97 -6.59
C ARG A 88 -0.59 -1.59 -6.49
N GLN A 89 -0.41 -0.74 -7.51
CA GLN A 89 -1.07 0.56 -7.58
C GLN A 89 -2.58 0.42 -7.70
N GLN A 90 -3.09 -0.48 -8.54
CA GLN A 90 -4.53 -0.73 -8.69
C GLN A 90 -5.16 -1.21 -7.38
N VAL A 91 -4.53 -2.15 -6.67
CA VAL A 91 -5.00 -2.61 -5.35
C VAL A 91 -4.97 -1.45 -4.35
N GLY A 92 -3.92 -0.63 -4.36
CA GLY A 92 -3.82 0.55 -3.51
C GLY A 92 -4.92 1.58 -3.79
N ARG A 93 -5.24 1.84 -5.07
CA ARG A 93 -6.33 2.74 -5.49
C ARG A 93 -7.70 2.16 -5.14
N GLY A 94 -7.89 0.86 -5.34
CA GLY A 94 -9.12 0.17 -4.95
C GLY A 94 -9.36 0.28 -3.44
N ALA A 95 -8.36 -0.01 -2.62
CA ALA A 95 -8.45 0.13 -1.17
C ALA A 95 -8.69 1.59 -0.73
N ALA A 96 -8.06 2.56 -1.38
CA ALA A 96 -8.30 3.98 -1.16
C ALA A 96 -9.74 4.39 -1.49
N GLY A 97 -10.28 3.92 -2.61
CA GLY A 97 -11.69 4.11 -2.96
C GLY A 97 -12.63 3.50 -1.93
N VAL A 98 -12.35 2.26 -1.48
CA VAL A 98 -13.12 1.60 -0.42
C VAL A 98 -13.10 2.44 0.86
N ALA A 99 -11.96 3.04 1.23
CA ALA A 99 -11.89 3.89 2.41
C ALA A 99 -12.85 5.10 2.35
N HIS A 100 -12.99 5.70 1.18
CA HIS A 100 -13.91 6.83 1.00
C HIS A 100 -15.38 6.41 0.89
N PHE A 101 -15.69 5.34 0.13
CA PHE A 101 -17.08 4.94 -0.08
C PHE A 101 -17.67 4.10 1.04
N SER A 102 -16.84 3.43 1.84
CA SER A 102 -17.31 2.67 3.01
C SER A 102 -17.98 3.53 4.07
N VAL A 103 -17.74 4.85 4.06
CA VAL A 103 -18.37 5.78 5.01
C VAL A 103 -19.89 5.80 4.91
N PHE A 104 -20.46 5.52 3.75
CA PHE A 104 -21.92 5.45 3.55
C PHE A 104 -22.57 4.27 4.28
N PHE A 105 -21.82 3.24 4.63
CA PHE A 105 -22.30 2.03 5.29
C PHE A 105 -21.71 1.85 6.69
N LEU A 106 -20.48 2.23 6.89
CA LEU A 106 -19.70 1.94 8.10
C LEU A 106 -19.23 3.22 8.83
N TRP A 107 -19.56 4.37 8.30
CA TRP A 107 -19.16 5.68 8.84
C TRP A 107 -17.64 5.74 9.10
N LEU A 108 -17.20 6.10 10.32
CA LEU A 108 -15.77 6.16 10.68
C LEU A 108 -15.07 4.80 10.70
N PHE A 109 -15.82 3.72 10.94
CA PHE A 109 -15.24 2.38 11.02
C PHE A 109 -14.67 1.91 9.66
N GLY A 110 -15.30 2.28 8.55
CA GLY A 110 -14.84 1.92 7.22
C GLY A 110 -13.42 2.40 6.91
N PRO A 111 -13.18 3.72 6.87
CA PRO A 111 -11.83 4.24 6.64
C PRO A 111 -10.85 3.89 7.78
N GLY A 112 -11.31 3.81 9.03
CA GLY A 112 -10.51 3.34 10.16
C GLY A 112 -9.98 1.93 9.96
N LEU A 113 -10.81 1.02 9.49
CA LEU A 113 -10.42 -0.36 9.19
C LEU A 113 -9.42 -0.43 8.02
N VAL A 114 -9.68 0.30 6.93
CA VAL A 114 -8.73 0.36 5.81
C VAL A 114 -7.38 0.92 6.26
N TYR A 115 -7.39 1.96 7.10
CA TYR A 115 -6.16 2.51 7.68
C TYR A 115 -5.40 1.47 8.50
N ALA A 116 -6.08 0.75 9.40
CA ALA A 116 -5.46 -0.24 10.27
C ALA A 116 -4.87 -1.44 9.49
N LEU A 117 -5.54 -1.87 8.42
CA LEU A 117 -5.11 -3.00 7.60
C LEU A 117 -4.08 -2.62 6.53
N SER A 118 -3.91 -1.33 6.25
CA SER A 118 -2.95 -0.87 5.24
C SER A 118 -1.55 -0.70 5.82
N THR A 119 -0.54 -1.10 5.05
CA THR A 119 0.87 -0.93 5.43
C THR A 119 1.24 0.56 5.54
N PRO A 120 2.01 0.96 6.57
CA PRO A 120 2.52 2.33 6.68
C PRO A 120 3.23 2.81 5.41
N GLY A 121 3.04 4.08 5.06
CA GLY A 121 3.62 4.70 3.87
C GLY A 121 2.93 4.34 2.55
N THR A 122 1.85 3.54 2.56
CA THR A 122 1.09 3.22 1.33
C THR A 122 0.06 4.30 1.00
N TYR A 123 -0.23 4.43 -0.29
CA TYR A 123 -1.27 5.32 -0.80
C TYR A 123 -2.64 5.03 -0.16
N ALA A 124 -3.03 3.75 -0.03
CA ALA A 124 -4.29 3.35 0.60
C ALA A 124 -4.39 3.85 2.06
N ARG A 125 -3.30 3.75 2.84
CA ARG A 125 -3.28 4.22 4.23
C ARG A 125 -3.42 5.73 4.32
N LYS A 126 -2.73 6.47 3.45
CA LYS A 126 -2.84 7.93 3.36
C LYS A 126 -4.27 8.38 3.04
N GLU A 127 -4.89 7.80 2.02
CA GLU A 127 -6.25 8.12 1.61
C GLU A 127 -7.29 7.72 2.67
N ALA A 128 -7.08 6.59 3.35
CA ALA A 128 -7.93 6.18 4.48
C ALA A 128 -7.86 7.17 5.65
N ALA A 129 -6.67 7.70 5.97
CA ALA A 129 -6.50 8.76 6.97
C ALA A 129 -7.25 10.04 6.56
N LYS A 130 -7.12 10.48 5.30
CA LYS A 130 -7.85 11.65 4.78
C LYS A 130 -9.36 11.48 4.90
N SER A 131 -9.88 10.32 4.51
CA SER A 131 -11.30 9.99 4.61
C SER A 131 -11.76 10.02 6.07
N PHE A 132 -11.02 9.36 6.98
CA PHE A 132 -11.35 9.32 8.42
C PHE A 132 -11.36 10.72 9.03
N ASN A 133 -10.31 11.51 8.82
CA ASN A 133 -10.20 12.86 9.38
C ASN A 133 -11.33 13.75 8.86
N PHE A 134 -11.67 13.68 7.58
CA PHE A 134 -12.79 14.43 7.01
C PHE A 134 -14.13 14.02 7.61
N GLN A 135 -14.38 12.72 7.80
CA GLN A 135 -15.61 12.23 8.41
C GLN A 135 -15.74 12.71 9.87
N LEU A 136 -14.64 12.65 10.61
CA LEU A 136 -14.63 13.10 12.01
C LEU A 136 -14.93 14.59 12.12
N ILE A 137 -14.25 15.42 11.32
CA ILE A 137 -14.47 16.87 11.29
C ILE A 137 -15.91 17.19 10.92
N SER A 138 -16.43 16.56 9.87
CA SER A 138 -17.80 16.78 9.38
C SER A 138 -18.84 16.40 10.43
N SER A 139 -18.60 15.30 11.15
CA SER A 139 -19.49 14.82 12.21
C SER A 139 -19.50 15.76 13.41
N ILE A 140 -18.34 16.24 13.82
CA ILE A 140 -18.21 17.21 14.91
C ILE A 140 -18.90 18.53 14.51
N ALA A 141 -18.67 19.03 13.31
CA ALA A 141 -19.27 20.25 12.81
C ALA A 141 -20.82 20.14 12.75
N LEU A 142 -21.33 19.03 12.24
CA LEU A 142 -22.76 18.76 12.18
C LEU A 142 -23.39 18.67 13.57
N ALA A 143 -22.72 17.99 14.50
CA ALA A 143 -23.17 17.88 15.89
C ALA A 143 -23.22 19.25 16.57
N LEU A 144 -22.20 20.09 16.37
CA LEU A 144 -22.17 21.45 16.91
C LEU A 144 -23.33 22.33 16.39
N VAL A 145 -23.59 22.27 15.06
CA VAL A 145 -24.70 23.00 14.44
C VAL A 145 -26.03 22.51 14.99
N ALA A 146 -26.24 21.20 15.14
CA ALA A 146 -27.45 20.64 15.70
C ALA A 146 -27.67 21.06 17.19
N ILE A 147 -26.61 21.03 17.99
CA ILE A 147 -26.65 21.45 19.40
C ILE A 147 -26.98 22.93 19.48
N LEU A 148 -26.33 23.80 18.71
CA LEU A 148 -26.59 25.23 18.69
C LEU A 148 -28.03 25.54 18.26
N GLY A 149 -28.54 24.83 17.27
CA GLY A 149 -29.94 24.94 16.83
C GLY A 149 -30.91 24.58 17.97
N GLY A 150 -30.64 23.46 18.67
CA GLY A 150 -31.45 23.01 19.79
C GLY A 150 -31.45 23.97 20.99
N ILE A 151 -30.29 24.58 21.28
CA ILE A 151 -30.16 25.53 22.40
C ILE A 151 -30.77 26.90 22.06
N THR A 152 -30.53 27.40 20.86
CA THR A 152 -30.93 28.76 20.48
C THR A 152 -32.37 28.85 19.95
N GLY A 153 -32.90 27.73 19.45
CA GLY A 153 -34.19 27.68 18.75
C GLY A 153 -34.22 28.46 17.43
N LEU A 154 -33.04 28.83 16.86
CA LEU A 154 -32.98 29.59 15.64
C LEU A 154 -33.09 28.67 14.43
N ASP A 155 -34.07 28.90 13.56
CA ASP A 155 -34.30 28.14 12.32
C ASP A 155 -33.10 28.16 11.36
N PHE A 156 -32.25 29.18 11.43
CA PHE A 156 -31.04 29.29 10.67
C PHE A 156 -30.14 28.05 10.76
N PHE A 157 -29.96 27.50 11.96
CA PHE A 157 -29.17 26.28 12.15
C PHE A 157 -29.83 25.05 11.50
N GLY A 158 -31.17 24.98 11.52
CA GLY A 158 -31.91 23.94 10.82
C GLY A 158 -31.68 23.94 9.33
N TRP A 159 -31.57 25.12 8.70
CA TRP A 159 -31.27 25.27 7.29
C TRP A 159 -29.82 24.91 6.96
N LEU A 160 -28.86 25.10 7.85
CA LEU A 160 -27.45 24.72 7.60
C LEU A 160 -27.24 23.22 7.45
N ILE A 161 -27.99 22.40 8.18
CA ILE A 161 -27.83 20.92 8.20
C ILE A 161 -27.90 20.31 6.81
N PRO A 162 -28.96 20.55 5.96
CA PRO A 162 -29.02 19.97 4.63
C PRO A 162 -27.91 20.47 3.70
N PHE A 163 -27.49 21.74 3.81
CA PHE A 163 -26.35 22.24 3.01
C PHE A 163 -25.03 21.60 3.41
N MET A 164 -24.81 21.42 4.71
CA MET A 164 -23.62 20.70 5.21
C MET A 164 -23.64 19.23 4.79
N GLY A 165 -24.81 18.58 4.84
CA GLY A 165 -24.98 17.21 4.38
C GLY A 165 -24.72 17.06 2.88
N LEU A 166 -25.22 17.99 2.06
CA LEU A 166 -24.95 17.99 0.63
C LEU A 166 -23.45 18.22 0.34
N GLY A 167 -22.82 19.19 1.01
CA GLY A 167 -21.39 19.44 0.90
C GLY A 167 -20.55 18.22 1.29
N TRP A 168 -20.89 17.60 2.41
CA TRP A 168 -20.26 16.36 2.86
C TRP A 168 -20.39 15.24 1.83
N PHE A 169 -21.59 15.04 1.28
CA PHE A 169 -21.85 14.00 0.26
C PHE A 169 -21.02 14.23 -0.99
N ILE A 170 -21.02 15.46 -1.53
CA ILE A 170 -20.26 15.81 -2.73
C ILE A 170 -18.76 15.60 -2.50
N LEU A 171 -18.22 16.12 -1.38
CA LEU A 171 -16.80 16.02 -1.08
C LEU A 171 -16.35 14.58 -0.81
N THR A 172 -17.22 13.74 -0.25
CA THR A 172 -16.96 12.30 -0.09
C THR A 172 -16.86 11.61 -1.46
N ILE A 173 -17.77 11.89 -2.39
CA ILE A 173 -17.74 11.31 -3.73
C ILE A 173 -16.52 11.79 -4.51
N VAL A 174 -16.22 13.10 -4.47
CA VAL A 174 -15.05 13.66 -5.15
C VAL A 174 -13.76 13.04 -4.59
N GLY A 175 -13.64 12.96 -3.26
CA GLY A 175 -12.49 12.32 -2.60
C GLY A 175 -12.32 10.87 -3.04
N GLY A 176 -13.40 10.08 -3.03
CA GLY A 176 -13.39 8.68 -3.47
C GLY A 176 -13.03 8.51 -4.95
N ALA A 177 -13.58 9.35 -5.83
CA ALA A 177 -13.27 9.33 -7.25
C ALA A 177 -11.79 9.68 -7.52
N LYS A 178 -11.26 10.71 -6.84
CA LYS A 178 -9.85 11.09 -6.90
C LYS A 178 -8.93 9.98 -6.36
N ALA A 179 -9.32 9.36 -5.25
CA ALA A 179 -8.59 8.24 -4.69
C ALA A 179 -8.53 7.03 -5.65
N LEU A 180 -9.59 6.72 -6.35
CA LEU A 180 -9.61 5.66 -7.39
C LEU A 180 -8.71 6.01 -8.58
N GLN A 181 -8.58 7.30 -8.94
CA GLN A 181 -7.68 7.76 -10.00
C GLN A 181 -6.20 7.73 -9.57
N GLY A 182 -5.95 7.68 -8.27
CA GLY A 182 -4.60 7.74 -7.72
C GLY A 182 -4.08 9.17 -7.53
N ASP A 183 -4.97 10.16 -7.56
CA ASP A 183 -4.63 11.56 -7.36
C ASP A 183 -4.40 11.85 -5.88
N ASP A 184 -3.36 12.62 -5.57
CA ASP A 184 -3.11 13.13 -4.22
C ASP A 184 -3.95 14.40 -3.97
N TRP A 185 -5.27 14.19 -3.93
CA TRP A 185 -6.22 15.25 -3.70
C TRP A 185 -6.41 15.53 -2.20
N SER A 186 -6.44 16.78 -1.80
CA SER A 186 -6.76 17.21 -0.46
C SER A 186 -8.12 17.89 -0.40
N ASN A 187 -8.95 17.47 0.57
CA ASN A 187 -10.28 18.05 0.76
C ASN A 187 -10.16 19.54 1.14
N PRO A 188 -10.96 20.45 0.50
CA PRO A 188 -10.95 21.89 0.83
C PRO A 188 -11.16 22.20 2.31
N VAL A 189 -11.92 21.40 3.04
CA VAL A 189 -12.16 21.57 4.49
C VAL A 189 -10.84 21.52 5.26
N LYS A 190 -9.84 20.74 4.81
CA LYS A 190 -8.52 20.67 5.44
C LYS A 190 -7.75 22.00 5.38
N SER A 191 -8.01 22.86 4.41
CA SER A 191 -7.38 24.18 4.33
C SER A 191 -7.85 25.12 5.43
N VAL A 192 -9.06 24.89 5.93
CA VAL A 192 -9.69 25.70 6.99
C VAL A 192 -9.46 25.05 8.35
N ILE A 193 -9.69 23.75 8.47
CA ILE A 193 -9.59 23.00 9.73
C ILE A 193 -8.42 22.01 9.61
N LYS A 194 -7.31 22.31 10.29
CA LYS A 194 -6.07 21.52 10.27
C LYS A 194 -6.07 20.41 11.34
N LEU A 195 -7.21 19.77 11.58
CA LEU A 195 -7.32 18.64 12.51
C LEU A 195 -6.88 17.37 11.80
N GLU A 196 -5.89 16.68 12.35
CA GLU A 196 -5.36 15.42 11.84
C GLU A 196 -5.26 14.44 13.01
N VAL A 197 -6.18 13.48 13.07
CA VAL A 197 -6.21 12.42 14.11
C VAL A 197 -5.46 11.20 13.61
N LEU A 198 -5.66 10.81 12.36
CA LEU A 198 -4.86 9.79 11.69
C LEU A 198 -3.84 10.47 10.74
N SER A 199 -2.58 10.03 10.83
CA SER A 199 -1.50 10.60 10.02
C SER A 199 -1.71 10.34 8.53
N GLU A 200 -1.66 11.42 7.75
CA GLU A 200 -1.77 11.41 6.29
C GLU A 200 -0.38 11.39 5.61
N LYS A 201 0.66 11.00 6.37
CA LYS A 201 2.05 10.89 5.87
C LYS A 201 2.40 9.45 5.50
#